data_6b5851def4a919d79e9ad9a75fddae55
#
_entry.id   6b5851def4a919d79e9ad9a75fddae55
#
_cell.length_a   1.000
_cell.length_b   1.000
_cell.length_c   1.000
_cell.angle_alpha   90.00
_cell.angle_beta   90.00
_cell.angle_gamma   90.00
#
_symmetry.space_group_name_H-M   'P 1'
#
loop_
_entity.id
_entity.type
_entity.pdbx_description
1 polymer ?
#
loop_
_entity_poly.entity_id
_entity_poly.type
_entity_poly.pdbx_seq_one_letter_code
_entity_poly.pdbx_strand_id
1 'polypeptide(L)'
;MKLVIHIFYFFWSLFFSVTDIKEEVVAAMRSGKASELVKYFDDKVSIKLIQQEDVLSRSQAEANLKYFFEKHSVKNFTETQTGASPNASAQYITGSLETSNGKFRVSILIKRNLISQFRIETDND
;
A
#
# COMPACT_ATOMS: atom_id res chain seq x y z
N MET A 1 31.44 -29.86 -9.60
CA MET A 1 30.73 -29.61 -8.34
C MET A 1 30.34 -28.18 -8.14
N LYS A 2 31.24 -27.21 -8.36
CA LYS A 2 30.91 -25.79 -8.18
C LYS A 2 29.84 -25.30 -9.14
N LEU A 3 29.80 -25.82 -10.34
CA LEU A 3 28.79 -25.47 -11.34
C LEU A 3 27.38 -25.85 -10.93
N VAL A 4 27.22 -26.98 -10.23
CA VAL A 4 25.93 -27.46 -9.76
C VAL A 4 25.36 -26.51 -8.71
N ILE A 5 26.21 -25.97 -7.84
CA ILE A 5 25.79 -25.05 -6.79
C ILE A 5 25.31 -23.72 -7.43
N HIS A 6 25.99 -23.24 -8.44
CA HIS A 6 25.60 -22.00 -9.14
C HIS A 6 24.24 -22.15 -9.84
N ILE A 7 24.01 -23.29 -10.48
CA ILE A 7 22.72 -23.57 -11.12
C ILE A 7 21.62 -23.61 -10.07
N PHE A 8 21.87 -24.16 -8.90
CA PHE A 8 20.91 -24.21 -7.83
C PHE A 8 20.53 -22.82 -7.32
N TYR A 9 21.50 -21.91 -7.18
CA TYR A 9 21.23 -20.54 -6.78
C TYR A 9 20.39 -19.80 -7.80
N PHE A 10 20.69 -19.99 -9.07
CA PHE A 10 19.94 -19.36 -10.16
C PHE A 10 18.48 -19.82 -10.15
N PHE A 11 18.25 -21.09 -9.96
CA PHE A 11 16.91 -21.66 -9.89
C PHE A 11 16.13 -21.11 -8.68
N TRP A 12 16.81 -20.96 -7.55
CA TRP A 12 16.21 -20.41 -6.34
C TRP A 12 15.72 -18.98 -6.56
N SER A 13 16.50 -18.14 -7.23
CA SER A 13 16.11 -16.74 -7.43
C SER A 13 14.90 -16.58 -8.35
N LEU A 14 14.60 -17.54 -9.20
CA LEU A 14 13.40 -17.51 -10.03
C LEU A 14 12.12 -17.66 -9.23
N PHE A 15 12.15 -18.35 -8.10
CA PHE A 15 10.97 -18.52 -7.26
C PHE A 15 10.54 -17.25 -6.53
N PHE A 16 11.43 -16.28 -6.38
CA PHE A 16 11.12 -15.04 -5.71
C PHE A 16 10.56 -13.97 -6.64
N SER A 17 10.35 -14.28 -7.92
CA SER A 17 9.91 -13.30 -8.89
C SER A 17 8.38 -13.06 -8.84
N VAL A 18 7.63 -13.89 -8.11
CA VAL A 18 6.16 -13.75 -8.00
C VAL A 18 5.84 -13.39 -6.56
N THR A 19 5.74 -12.08 -6.28
CA THR A 19 5.37 -11.60 -4.95
C THR A 19 4.06 -10.85 -5.00
N ASP A 20 3.22 -11.10 -3.99
CA ASP A 20 2.00 -10.36 -3.77
C ASP A 20 2.36 -9.00 -3.14
N ILE A 21 1.90 -7.91 -3.73
CA ILE A 21 2.25 -6.58 -3.25
C ILE A 21 1.55 -6.20 -1.95
N LYS A 22 0.57 -6.98 -1.48
CA LYS A 22 -0.16 -6.63 -0.25
C LYS A 22 0.76 -6.46 0.95
N GLU A 23 1.71 -7.37 1.13
CA GLU A 23 2.66 -7.28 2.24
C GLU A 23 3.55 -6.04 2.13
N GLU A 24 3.96 -5.71 0.91
CA GLU A 24 4.78 -4.54 0.66
C GLU A 24 4.01 -3.25 0.91
N VAL A 25 2.74 -3.21 0.53
CA VAL A 25 1.87 -2.07 0.79
C VAL A 25 1.67 -1.88 2.28
N VAL A 26 1.44 -2.97 3.02
CA VAL A 26 1.31 -2.91 4.48
C VAL A 26 2.59 -2.37 5.11
N ALA A 27 3.75 -2.84 4.66
CA ALA A 27 5.03 -2.35 5.16
C ALA A 27 5.21 -0.86 4.86
N ALA A 28 4.82 -0.43 3.66
CA ALA A 28 4.89 0.98 3.28
C ALA A 28 3.98 1.84 4.17
N MET A 29 2.79 1.35 4.49
CA MET A 29 1.89 2.04 5.41
C MET A 29 2.51 2.19 6.80
N ARG A 30 3.16 1.14 7.28
CA ARG A 30 3.82 1.19 8.59
C ARG A 30 4.99 2.16 8.61
N SER A 31 5.66 2.33 7.49
CA SER A 31 6.79 3.25 7.39
C SER A 31 6.36 4.71 7.53
N GLY A 32 5.12 5.04 7.18
CA GLY A 32 4.64 6.41 7.19
C GLY A 32 5.29 7.29 6.15
N LYS A 33 5.89 6.71 5.12
CA LYS A 33 6.58 7.46 4.08
C LYS A 33 5.77 7.44 2.78
N ALA A 34 5.36 8.61 2.34
CA ALA A 34 4.60 8.74 1.10
C ALA A 34 5.40 8.19 -0.09
N SER A 35 6.71 8.43 -0.12
CA SER A 35 7.56 7.98 -1.21
C SER A 35 7.59 6.45 -1.35
N GLU A 36 7.46 5.72 -0.24
CA GLU A 36 7.41 4.26 -0.28
C GLU A 36 6.06 3.77 -0.77
N LEU A 37 4.99 4.43 -0.34
CA LEU A 37 3.64 4.03 -0.65
C LEU A 37 3.31 4.25 -2.12
N VAL A 38 3.71 5.39 -2.68
CA VAL A 38 3.35 5.72 -4.07
C VAL A 38 4.08 4.88 -5.11
N LYS A 39 5.09 4.12 -4.71
CA LYS A 39 5.70 3.14 -5.62
C LYS A 39 4.68 2.14 -6.17
N TYR A 40 3.63 1.90 -5.40
CA TYR A 40 2.60 0.92 -5.75
C TYR A 40 1.35 1.56 -6.33
N PHE A 41 1.34 2.87 -6.51
CA PHE A 41 0.19 3.60 -7.07
C PHE A 41 0.14 3.47 -8.58
N ASP A 42 -1.07 3.39 -9.11
CA ASP A 42 -1.30 3.54 -10.55
C ASP A 42 -0.97 4.98 -10.98
N ASP A 43 -0.91 5.22 -12.27
CA ASP A 43 -0.64 6.55 -12.83
C ASP A 43 -1.66 7.56 -12.35
N LYS A 44 -2.90 7.13 -12.21
CA LYS A 44 -3.96 7.93 -11.59
C LYS A 44 -4.58 7.10 -10.49
N VAL A 45 -4.84 7.74 -9.36
CA VAL A 45 -5.37 7.09 -8.18
C VAL A 45 -6.52 7.92 -7.61
N SER A 46 -7.58 7.24 -7.22
CA SER A 46 -8.66 7.87 -6.47
C SER A 46 -8.25 7.90 -5.01
N ILE A 47 -8.06 9.08 -4.45
CA ILE A 47 -7.54 9.22 -3.11
C ILE A 47 -8.49 10.03 -2.25
N LYS A 48 -8.74 9.56 -1.03
CA LYS A 48 -9.52 10.29 -0.05
C LYS A 48 -8.70 10.41 1.23
N LEU A 49 -8.46 11.64 1.64
CA LEU A 49 -7.75 11.94 2.90
C LEU A 49 -8.72 12.70 3.79
N ILE A 50 -9.35 11.97 4.71
CA ILE A 50 -10.38 12.43 5.63
C ILE A 50 -11.63 12.87 4.85
N GLN A 51 -11.79 14.14 4.55
CA GLN A 51 -12.96 14.63 3.82
C GLN A 51 -12.64 15.08 2.40
N GLN A 52 -11.38 15.07 2.04
CA GLN A 52 -10.94 15.55 0.74
C GLN A 52 -10.74 14.38 -0.20
N GLU A 53 -11.53 14.34 -1.27
CA GLU A 53 -11.52 13.24 -2.23
C GLU A 53 -11.23 13.79 -3.63
N ASP A 54 -10.31 13.13 -4.35
CA ASP A 54 -9.89 13.59 -5.65
C ASP A 54 -9.27 12.44 -6.44
N VAL A 55 -9.16 12.64 -7.76
CA VAL A 55 -8.40 11.73 -8.62
C VAL A 55 -7.10 12.44 -8.97
N LEU A 56 -5.99 11.89 -8.54
CA LEU A 56 -4.69 12.53 -8.64
C LEU A 56 -3.71 11.68 -9.43
N SER A 57 -2.74 12.34 -10.04
CA SER A 57 -1.57 11.66 -10.58
C SER A 57 -0.72 11.13 -9.42
N ARG A 58 0.19 10.20 -9.75
CA ARG A 58 1.07 9.63 -8.73
C ARG A 58 1.86 10.71 -7.99
N SER A 59 2.40 11.69 -8.71
CA SER A 59 3.19 12.75 -8.07
C SER A 59 2.34 13.67 -7.21
N GLN A 60 1.12 13.98 -7.64
CA GLN A 60 0.20 14.77 -6.83
C GLN A 60 -0.23 14.02 -5.58
N ALA A 61 -0.49 12.73 -5.72
CA ALA A 61 -0.83 11.87 -4.59
C ALA A 61 0.31 11.82 -3.58
N GLU A 62 1.54 11.73 -4.06
CA GLU A 62 2.70 11.73 -3.18
C GLU A 62 2.77 13.00 -2.36
N ALA A 63 2.58 14.16 -2.99
CA ALA A 63 2.63 15.43 -2.29
C ALA A 63 1.55 15.52 -1.21
N ASN A 64 0.32 15.09 -1.53
CA ASN A 64 -0.78 15.12 -0.58
C ASN A 64 -0.56 14.16 0.57
N LEU A 65 -0.05 12.97 0.30
CA LEU A 65 0.23 11.99 1.34
C LEU A 65 1.39 12.43 2.22
N LYS A 66 2.41 13.03 1.64
CA LYS A 66 3.53 13.56 2.41
C LYS A 66 3.05 14.60 3.43
N TYR A 67 2.20 15.51 2.98
CA TYR A 67 1.62 16.52 3.85
C TYR A 67 0.79 15.89 4.97
N PHE A 68 -0.03 14.87 4.62
CA PHE A 68 -0.83 14.16 5.61
C PHE A 68 0.05 13.50 6.67
N PHE A 69 1.08 12.77 6.23
CA PHE A 69 1.95 12.06 7.18
C PHE A 69 2.84 12.99 8.00
N GLU A 70 3.09 14.20 7.51
CA GLU A 70 3.78 15.21 8.32
C GLU A 70 2.91 15.70 9.47
N LYS A 71 1.62 15.84 9.23
CA LYS A 71 0.66 16.23 10.27
C LYS A 71 0.28 15.08 11.18
N HIS A 72 0.25 13.87 10.65
CA HIS A 72 -0.21 12.68 11.36
C HIS A 72 0.88 11.63 11.28
N SER A 73 1.87 11.74 12.14
CA SER A 73 3.00 10.79 12.14
C SER A 73 2.51 9.39 12.44
N VAL A 74 2.86 8.44 11.59
CA VAL A 74 2.40 7.08 11.72
C VAL A 74 3.13 6.38 12.85
N LYS A 75 2.36 5.80 13.78
CA LYS A 75 2.90 4.97 14.86
C LYS A 75 2.76 3.50 14.55
N ASN A 76 1.63 3.13 13.93
CA ASN A 76 1.39 1.73 13.61
C ASN A 76 0.29 1.63 12.56
N PHE A 77 0.32 0.55 11.81
CA PHE A 77 -0.78 0.18 10.91
C PHE A 77 -1.09 -1.28 11.12
N THR A 78 -2.33 -1.58 11.45
CA THR A 78 -2.81 -2.94 11.70
C THR A 78 -3.81 -3.30 10.64
N GLU A 79 -3.48 -4.30 9.84
CA GLU A 79 -4.37 -4.86 8.85
C GLU A 79 -5.51 -5.58 9.55
N THR A 80 -6.76 -5.22 9.23
CA THR A 80 -7.93 -5.84 9.85
C THR A 80 -8.64 -6.79 8.93
N GLN A 81 -8.60 -6.54 7.62
CA GLN A 81 -9.31 -7.35 6.66
C GLN A 81 -8.64 -7.27 5.30
N THR A 82 -8.57 -8.39 4.61
CA THR A 82 -8.10 -8.44 3.23
C THR A 82 -9.06 -9.31 2.42
N GLY A 83 -9.06 -9.10 1.12
CA GLY A 83 -9.89 -9.91 0.24
C GLY A 83 -9.43 -9.79 -1.20
N ALA A 84 -10.05 -10.61 -2.05
CA ALA A 84 -9.75 -10.63 -3.47
C ALA A 84 -11.02 -10.97 -4.24
N SER A 85 -11.14 -10.46 -5.47
CA SER A 85 -12.20 -10.86 -6.37
C SER A 85 -11.98 -12.34 -6.79
N PRO A 86 -13.03 -13.03 -7.29
CA PRO A 86 -12.91 -14.45 -7.63
C PRO A 86 -11.79 -14.77 -8.61
N ASN A 87 -11.46 -13.86 -9.52
CA ASN A 87 -10.38 -14.05 -10.48
C ASN A 87 -9.07 -13.39 -10.05
N ALA A 88 -9.01 -12.90 -8.82
CA ALA A 88 -7.85 -12.24 -8.23
C ALA A 88 -7.40 -10.98 -9.00
N SER A 89 -8.24 -10.43 -9.87
CA SER A 89 -7.93 -9.21 -10.62
C SER A 89 -7.99 -7.98 -9.73
N ALA A 90 -8.73 -8.04 -8.62
CA ALA A 90 -8.82 -6.96 -7.65
C ALA A 90 -8.62 -7.52 -6.25
N GLN A 91 -7.86 -6.79 -5.44
CA GLN A 91 -7.60 -7.14 -4.05
C GLN A 91 -7.81 -5.90 -3.20
N TYR A 92 -8.16 -6.10 -1.94
CA TYR A 92 -8.32 -4.96 -1.04
C TYR A 92 -7.68 -5.23 0.32
N ILE A 93 -7.29 -4.13 0.97
CA ILE A 93 -6.77 -4.15 2.33
C ILE A 93 -7.55 -3.11 3.12
N THR A 94 -8.04 -3.49 4.29
CA THR A 94 -8.62 -2.57 5.25
C THR A 94 -7.82 -2.65 6.53
N GLY A 95 -7.57 -1.52 7.16
CA GLY A 95 -6.79 -1.52 8.38
C GLY A 95 -7.00 -0.28 9.23
N SER A 96 -6.38 -0.31 10.39
CA SER A 96 -6.40 0.80 11.35
C SER A 96 -5.04 1.47 11.35
N LEU A 97 -5.03 2.77 11.11
CA LEU A 97 -3.80 3.58 11.11
C LEU A 97 -3.76 4.37 12.41
N GLU A 98 -2.76 4.08 13.22
CA GLU A 98 -2.54 4.79 14.47
C GLU A 98 -1.48 5.87 14.25
N THR A 99 -1.83 7.10 14.59
CA THR A 99 -0.94 8.24 14.38
C THR A 99 -0.76 9.03 15.68
N SER A 100 0.11 10.02 15.61
CA SER A 100 0.38 10.90 16.74
C SER A 100 -0.83 11.69 17.21
N ASN A 101 -1.85 11.85 16.35
CA ASN A 101 -3.03 12.63 16.71
C ASN A 101 -4.33 11.96 16.27
N GLY A 102 -4.42 10.64 16.44
CA GLY A 102 -5.67 9.93 16.26
C GLY A 102 -5.52 8.65 15.48
N LYS A 103 -6.62 7.93 15.39
CA LYS A 103 -6.75 6.69 14.64
C LYS A 103 -7.62 6.92 13.42
N PHE A 104 -7.25 6.27 12.34
CA PHE A 104 -7.96 6.38 11.07
C PHE A 104 -8.22 5.01 10.50
N ARG A 105 -9.29 4.89 9.73
CA ARG A 105 -9.57 3.70 8.97
C ARG A 105 -9.00 3.86 7.57
N VAL A 106 -8.29 2.86 7.09
CA VAL A 106 -7.66 2.87 5.78
C VAL A 106 -8.28 1.78 4.92
N SER A 107 -8.60 2.13 3.68
CA SER A 107 -9.10 1.18 2.69
C SER A 107 -8.30 1.35 1.40
N ILE A 108 -7.75 0.25 0.90
CA ILE A 108 -6.87 0.26 -0.28
C ILE A 108 -7.40 -0.76 -1.27
N LEU A 109 -7.60 -0.32 -2.50
CA LEU A 109 -8.00 -1.21 -3.60
C LEU A 109 -6.84 -1.36 -4.56
N ILE A 110 -6.47 -2.60 -4.83
CA ILE A 110 -5.35 -2.96 -5.71
C ILE A 110 -5.92 -3.66 -6.93
N LYS A 111 -5.59 -3.15 -8.11
CA LYS A 111 -5.95 -3.76 -9.39
C LYS A 111 -4.68 -3.94 -10.21
N ARG A 112 -4.46 -5.15 -10.72
CA ARG A 112 -3.28 -5.46 -11.54
C ARG A 112 -1.98 -5.08 -10.84
N ASN A 113 -1.91 -5.38 -9.53
CA ASN A 113 -0.74 -5.10 -8.69
C ASN A 113 -0.41 -3.61 -8.56
N LEU A 114 -1.41 -2.73 -8.76
CA LEU A 114 -1.26 -1.29 -8.52
C LEU A 114 -2.42 -0.80 -7.69
N ILE A 115 -2.14 0.15 -6.82
CA ILE A 115 -3.18 0.78 -6.01
C ILE A 115 -3.96 1.75 -6.90
N SER A 116 -5.25 1.47 -7.06
CA SER A 116 -6.14 2.31 -7.85
C SER A 116 -7.00 3.21 -6.97
N GLN A 117 -7.17 2.86 -5.69
CA GLN A 117 -7.98 3.63 -4.76
C GLN A 117 -7.35 3.57 -3.38
N PHE A 118 -7.26 4.70 -2.71
CA PHE A 118 -6.63 4.82 -1.40
C PHE A 118 -7.46 5.78 -0.55
N ARG A 119 -7.94 5.31 0.61
CA ARG A 119 -8.82 6.10 1.44
C ARG A 119 -8.35 6.07 2.90
N ILE A 120 -8.22 7.24 3.50
CA ILE A 120 -8.00 7.40 4.94
C ILE A 120 -9.16 8.19 5.48
N GLU A 121 -9.92 7.57 6.38
CA GLU A 121 -11.14 8.15 6.94
C GLU A 121 -11.07 8.10 8.46
N THR A 122 -11.83 8.99 9.09
CA THR A 122 -11.91 8.99 10.55
C THR A 122 -12.54 7.69 11.04
N ASP A 123 -12.09 7.23 12.20
CA ASP A 123 -12.51 5.94 12.74
C ASP A 123 -13.86 6.03 13.46
N ASN A 124 -14.44 7.20 13.53
CA ASN A 124 -15.68 7.43 14.29
C ASN A 124 -16.96 7.20 13.48
N ASP A 125 -16.84 6.84 12.24
CA ASP A 125 -18.01 6.69 11.34
C ASP A 125 -18.54 5.27 11.29
#